data_6e243ff3426e1247a0640bdf66bf41ab
#
_entry.id   6e243ff3426e1247a0640bdf66bf41ab
#
_cell.length_a   1.000
_cell.length_b   1.000
_cell.length_c   1.000
_cell.angle_alpha   90.00
_cell.angle_beta   90.00
_cell.angle_gamma   90.00
#
_symmetry.space_group_name_H-M   'P 1'
#
loop_
_entity.id
_entity.type
_entity.pdbx_description
1 polymer ?
#
loop_
_entity_poly.entity_id
_entity_poly.type
_entity_poly.pdbx_seq_one_letter_code
_entity_poly.pdbx_strand_id
1 'polypeptide(L)'
;MKKFLLFVGVAAATFMVESASAQVQVGKGQLSGSLESNNILYVTDEATANPLDDMKDPRLRNFGSHDYLKLDYTLDRFSAGIQIDGYLPGLYGYDIYRFKRNTIDDPKGKKLFGGFLTKYIQWEDTNYGIRVGDIYDQFGNGLIFRAYEERALGFNNSVAGARVHYNLKNYFNIKVLAGSPRLYDERAGNWVWGGDLSLSISDMAGWNDGMVSLEGSYVGRYQKDASLVTFPSNGLSLADKGLDSDLLNMVSGRFNFEYAGFTLRSEYAAKLNNDIFNAASNAAKGNAIYLDLGYSYKRFSASATFRRQVNMTTMTKLDGKCLDNAIIHTINYLPMLTRQYTYSLANLNPYTGVKNDREAGGQIDLYYSLRNSKNRAKYWNFHLNASLFYQLKDELHPEAHLRWFDINFDVDRQWSRKLKTTFLYSRQQYDSNYPVWGPNDEKELVYCVSDIFVADLTYKFNKKHSLRVELQYLWDATNLYFPFKDDAMAQGTFEMSMSDREAKLFEQGKIDEATMIRKGKNRAYDNDGDWVAATIEYNFAPMFSFYVSDMWNITKSFGVDGGNQGKLLHYYQVGASFTYDRYRVQLSYGRNRAGTVCSGGVCRYQPAYTGANLSFTASF
;
A
#
# COMPACT_ATOMS: atom_id res chain seq x y z
N MET A 1 -15.47 4.30 -26.47
CA MET A 1 -16.41 4.55 -25.38
C MET A 1 -17.76 3.86 -25.54
N LYS A 2 -18.62 4.20 -26.54
CA LYS A 2 -19.92 3.51 -26.73
C LYS A 2 -19.85 1.98 -26.83
N LYS A 3 -18.88 1.42 -27.53
CA LYS A 3 -18.73 -0.04 -27.71
C LYS A 3 -18.22 -0.76 -26.46
N PHE A 4 -17.45 -0.10 -25.59
CA PHE A 4 -16.95 -0.69 -24.34
C PHE A 4 -18.01 -0.60 -23.24
N LEU A 5 -18.68 0.53 -23.09
CA LEU A 5 -19.88 0.65 -22.23
C LEU A 5 -20.99 -0.33 -22.68
N LEU A 6 -21.09 -0.58 -23.99
CA LEU A 6 -21.99 -1.60 -24.52
C LEU A 6 -21.52 -3.02 -24.14
N PHE A 7 -20.21 -3.30 -24.17
CA PHE A 7 -19.66 -4.61 -23.82
C PHE A 7 -19.79 -4.90 -22.30
N VAL A 8 -19.48 -3.92 -21.45
CA VAL A 8 -19.69 -4.02 -19.99
C VAL A 8 -21.18 -4.07 -19.67
N GLY A 9 -22.00 -3.26 -20.34
CA GLY A 9 -23.46 -3.26 -20.21
C GLY A 9 -24.10 -4.55 -20.70
N VAL A 10 -23.63 -5.12 -21.81
CA VAL A 10 -24.12 -6.40 -22.36
C VAL A 10 -23.64 -7.57 -21.49
N ALA A 11 -22.38 -7.58 -21.05
CA ALA A 11 -21.90 -8.58 -20.09
C ALA A 11 -22.70 -8.52 -18.78
N ALA A 12 -22.91 -7.34 -18.21
CA ALA A 12 -23.72 -7.16 -17.02
C ALA A 12 -25.19 -7.56 -17.25
N ALA A 13 -25.77 -7.21 -18.40
CA ALA A 13 -27.15 -7.56 -18.74
C ALA A 13 -27.36 -9.07 -19.02
N THR A 14 -26.36 -9.73 -19.61
CA THR A 14 -26.41 -11.18 -19.87
C THR A 14 -26.34 -12.00 -18.59
N PHE A 15 -25.64 -11.49 -17.55
CA PHE A 15 -25.57 -12.14 -16.24
C PHE A 15 -26.72 -11.80 -15.29
N MET A 16 -27.56 -10.80 -15.60
CA MET A 16 -28.74 -10.45 -14.78
C MET A 16 -29.92 -11.42 -14.91
N VAL A 17 -29.89 -12.39 -15.82
CA VAL A 17 -31.08 -13.14 -16.23
C VAL A 17 -31.27 -14.46 -15.49
N GLU A 18 -30.31 -15.05 -14.81
CA GLU A 18 -30.60 -16.33 -14.11
C GLU A 18 -29.90 -16.53 -12.77
N SER A 19 -30.75 -16.84 -11.82
CA SER A 19 -30.61 -17.75 -10.67
C SER A 19 -29.74 -17.40 -9.46
N ALA A 20 -30.40 -17.66 -8.35
CA ALA A 20 -30.04 -17.58 -6.94
C ALA A 20 -28.80 -18.40 -6.44
N SER A 21 -27.90 -18.87 -7.29
CA SER A 21 -26.69 -19.59 -6.87
C SER A 21 -25.40 -18.81 -7.18
N ALA A 22 -24.50 -18.69 -6.20
CA ALA A 22 -23.19 -18.02 -6.35
C ALA A 22 -22.23 -18.77 -7.30
N GLN A 23 -22.65 -19.89 -7.82
CA GLN A 23 -21.88 -20.76 -8.71
C GLN A 23 -22.83 -21.34 -9.74
N VAL A 24 -22.43 -21.33 -10.99
CA VAL A 24 -23.19 -21.93 -12.08
C VAL A 24 -22.65 -23.34 -12.32
N GLN A 25 -23.54 -24.33 -12.26
CA GLN A 25 -23.13 -25.68 -12.58
C GLN A 25 -22.93 -25.84 -14.09
N VAL A 26 -21.74 -26.23 -14.50
CA VAL A 26 -21.39 -26.50 -15.90
C VAL A 26 -20.90 -27.93 -16.02
N GLY A 27 -21.75 -28.79 -16.57
CA GLY A 27 -21.50 -30.24 -16.57
C GLY A 27 -21.48 -30.80 -15.15
N LYS A 28 -20.38 -31.45 -14.77
CA LYS A 28 -20.17 -31.97 -13.41
C LYS A 28 -19.42 -30.98 -12.49
N GLY A 29 -18.92 -29.87 -13.04
CA GLY A 29 -18.14 -28.88 -12.31
C GLY A 29 -18.94 -27.61 -12.02
N GLN A 30 -18.32 -26.72 -11.29
CA GLN A 30 -18.85 -25.43 -10.89
C GLN A 30 -18.05 -24.30 -11.52
N LEU A 31 -18.73 -23.37 -12.17
CA LEU A 31 -18.18 -22.12 -12.66
C LEU A 31 -18.54 -21.00 -11.69
N SER A 32 -17.53 -20.27 -11.25
CA SER A 32 -17.68 -19.04 -10.47
C SER A 32 -16.95 -17.89 -11.15
N GLY A 33 -17.33 -16.67 -10.84
CA GLY A 33 -16.66 -15.54 -11.42
C GLY A 33 -16.90 -14.25 -10.65
N SER A 34 -16.11 -13.24 -10.98
CA SER A 34 -16.27 -11.88 -10.48
C SER A 34 -15.92 -10.86 -11.55
N LEU A 35 -16.68 -9.78 -11.55
CA LEU A 35 -16.41 -8.57 -12.33
C LEU A 35 -16.20 -7.42 -11.36
N GLU A 36 -15.12 -6.69 -11.53
CA GLU A 36 -14.81 -5.46 -10.83
C GLU A 36 -14.46 -4.39 -11.85
N SER A 37 -15.07 -3.22 -11.77
CA SER A 37 -14.84 -2.11 -12.68
C SER A 37 -14.71 -0.83 -11.86
N ASN A 38 -13.54 -0.20 -11.92
CA ASN A 38 -13.23 1.04 -11.22
C ASN A 38 -12.98 2.14 -12.25
N ASN A 39 -13.75 3.20 -12.20
CA ASN A 39 -13.75 4.26 -13.20
C ASN A 39 -13.64 5.61 -12.51
N ILE A 40 -12.85 6.52 -13.09
CA ILE A 40 -12.74 7.91 -12.66
C ILE A 40 -12.98 8.82 -13.87
N LEU A 41 -13.94 9.71 -13.73
CA LEU A 41 -14.12 10.85 -14.64
C LEU A 41 -13.48 12.07 -13.99
N TYR A 42 -12.33 12.48 -14.49
CA TYR A 42 -11.60 13.65 -14.02
C TYR A 42 -12.28 14.92 -14.49
N VAL A 43 -12.39 15.87 -13.59
CA VAL A 43 -12.95 17.21 -13.84
C VAL A 43 -11.83 18.23 -13.64
N THR A 44 -11.70 19.16 -14.59
CA THR A 44 -10.73 20.26 -14.48
C THR A 44 -11.06 21.12 -13.27
N ASP A 45 -10.09 21.28 -12.39
CA ASP A 45 -10.17 22.09 -11.17
C ASP A 45 -8.87 22.89 -11.03
N GLU A 46 -8.99 24.19 -10.80
CA GLU A 46 -7.81 25.05 -10.60
C GLU A 46 -6.99 24.68 -9.36
N ALA A 47 -7.59 23.93 -8.42
CA ALA A 47 -6.97 23.53 -7.17
C ALA A 47 -6.23 22.20 -7.24
N THR A 48 -6.53 21.37 -8.24
CA THR A 48 -5.91 20.05 -8.41
C THR A 48 -5.49 19.85 -9.86
N ALA A 49 -4.27 19.35 -10.07
CA ALA A 49 -3.84 18.94 -11.40
C ALA A 49 -4.59 17.66 -11.81
N ASN A 50 -4.93 17.54 -13.08
CA ASN A 50 -5.46 16.29 -13.59
C ASN A 50 -4.30 15.30 -13.82
N PRO A 51 -4.30 14.12 -13.21
CA PRO A 51 -3.23 13.12 -13.37
C PRO A 51 -2.97 12.66 -14.81
N LEU A 52 -3.94 12.90 -15.70
CA LEU A 52 -3.89 12.51 -17.10
C LEU A 52 -3.61 13.68 -18.07
N ASP A 53 -3.34 14.89 -17.57
CA ASP A 53 -3.09 16.07 -18.44
C ASP A 53 -1.89 15.89 -19.38
N ASP A 54 -0.91 15.13 -18.95
CA ASP A 54 0.26 14.79 -19.76
C ASP A 54 -0.01 13.81 -20.92
N MET A 55 -1.22 13.23 -20.99
CA MET A 55 -1.59 12.35 -22.09
C MET A 55 -1.64 13.13 -23.41
N LYS A 56 -0.96 12.65 -24.44
CA LYS A 56 -0.94 13.30 -25.76
C LYS A 56 -2.32 13.33 -26.42
N ASP A 57 -3.13 12.28 -26.25
CA ASP A 57 -4.48 12.23 -26.79
C ASP A 57 -5.47 12.90 -25.81
N PRO A 58 -6.06 14.06 -26.18
CA PRO A 58 -7.00 14.77 -25.31
C PRO A 58 -8.21 13.93 -24.87
N ARG A 59 -8.58 12.90 -25.66
CA ARG A 59 -9.72 12.02 -25.38
C ARG A 59 -9.47 11.11 -24.17
N LEU A 60 -8.21 10.94 -23.79
CA LEU A 60 -7.79 10.10 -22.67
C LEU A 60 -7.54 10.89 -21.37
N ARG A 61 -7.61 12.23 -21.43
CA ARG A 61 -7.28 13.07 -20.27
C ARG A 61 -8.33 13.08 -19.18
N ASN A 62 -9.59 12.81 -19.53
CA ASN A 62 -10.71 13.00 -18.61
C ASN A 62 -11.30 11.70 -18.06
N PHE A 63 -10.76 10.54 -18.43
CA PHE A 63 -11.33 9.27 -18.01
C PHE A 63 -10.25 8.21 -17.78
N GLY A 64 -10.28 7.57 -16.62
CA GLY A 64 -9.46 6.40 -16.30
C GLY A 64 -10.35 5.23 -15.91
N SER A 65 -9.94 4.01 -16.28
CA SER A 65 -10.65 2.78 -15.92
C SER A 65 -9.68 1.67 -15.61
N HIS A 66 -10.03 0.84 -14.62
CA HIS A 66 -9.33 -0.38 -14.32
C HIS A 66 -10.36 -1.48 -14.03
N ASP A 67 -10.38 -2.50 -14.88
CA ASP A 67 -11.41 -3.51 -14.92
C ASP A 67 -10.81 -4.90 -14.76
N TYR A 68 -11.46 -5.76 -13.98
CA TYR A 68 -11.08 -7.15 -13.76
C TYR A 68 -12.26 -8.06 -14.01
N LEU A 69 -12.09 -9.03 -14.91
CA LEU A 69 -13.01 -10.14 -15.08
C LEU A 69 -12.28 -11.43 -14.72
N LYS A 70 -12.72 -12.11 -13.68
CA LYS A 70 -12.18 -13.39 -13.24
C LYS A 70 -13.23 -14.49 -13.41
N LEU A 71 -12.80 -15.63 -13.96
CA LEU A 71 -13.59 -16.84 -14.11
C LEU A 71 -12.78 -18.02 -13.60
N ASP A 72 -13.37 -18.81 -12.71
CA ASP A 72 -12.78 -20.03 -12.15
C ASP A 72 -13.75 -21.21 -12.35
N TYR A 73 -13.25 -22.31 -12.89
CA TYR A 73 -13.97 -23.57 -13.02
C TYR A 73 -13.33 -24.62 -12.12
N THR A 74 -14.15 -25.31 -11.34
CA THR A 74 -13.71 -26.35 -10.41
C THR A 74 -14.47 -27.65 -10.65
N LEU A 75 -13.72 -28.74 -10.77
CA LEU A 75 -14.26 -30.10 -10.91
C LEU A 75 -13.44 -31.06 -10.05
N ASP A 76 -14.01 -31.51 -8.94
CA ASP A 76 -13.34 -32.34 -7.93
C ASP A 76 -11.97 -31.75 -7.51
N ARG A 77 -10.88 -32.41 -7.91
CA ARG A 77 -9.49 -32.02 -7.62
C ARG A 77 -8.89 -31.09 -8.68
N PHE A 78 -9.61 -30.87 -9.76
CA PHE A 78 -9.15 -30.05 -10.86
C PHE A 78 -9.77 -28.65 -10.77
N SER A 79 -8.96 -27.63 -10.99
CA SER A 79 -9.44 -26.27 -11.20
C SER A 79 -8.68 -25.57 -12.32
N ALA A 80 -9.35 -24.68 -13.00
CA ALA A 80 -8.76 -23.82 -14.01
C ALA A 80 -9.38 -22.44 -13.94
N GLY A 81 -8.59 -21.41 -14.17
CA GLY A 81 -9.08 -20.04 -14.11
C GLY A 81 -8.41 -19.12 -15.08
N ILE A 82 -9.12 -18.06 -15.41
CA ILE A 82 -8.63 -16.94 -16.19
C ILE A 82 -9.02 -15.64 -15.50
N GLN A 83 -8.15 -14.63 -15.59
CA GLN A 83 -8.47 -13.27 -15.22
C GLN A 83 -7.99 -12.33 -16.33
N ILE A 84 -8.87 -11.44 -16.74
CA ILE A 84 -8.59 -10.38 -17.70
C ILE A 84 -8.54 -9.08 -16.92
N ASP A 85 -7.38 -8.42 -16.95
CA ASP A 85 -7.20 -7.06 -16.45
C ASP A 85 -7.27 -6.13 -17.66
N GLY A 86 -8.08 -5.08 -17.57
CA GLY A 86 -8.22 -4.07 -18.62
C GLY A 86 -8.06 -2.67 -18.04
N TYR A 87 -7.40 -1.77 -18.76
CA TYR A 87 -7.29 -0.37 -18.37
C TYR A 87 -7.36 0.57 -19.56
N LEU A 88 -7.96 1.77 -19.29
CA LEU A 88 -8.29 2.72 -20.33
C LEU A 88 -8.30 4.17 -19.80
N PRO A 89 -7.20 4.88 -19.82
CA PRO A 89 -5.90 4.46 -19.29
C PRO A 89 -6.00 4.03 -17.83
N GLY A 90 -4.91 3.60 -17.23
CA GLY A 90 -4.87 3.22 -15.81
C GLY A 90 -5.29 4.35 -14.89
N LEU A 91 -5.91 4.00 -13.76
CA LEU A 91 -6.32 4.95 -12.74
C LEU A 91 -5.11 5.72 -12.19
N TYR A 92 -5.31 6.98 -11.83
CA TYR A 92 -4.31 7.87 -11.24
C TYR A 92 -3.03 8.07 -12.07
N GLY A 93 -3.06 7.76 -13.37
CA GLY A 93 -1.89 7.84 -14.24
C GLY A 93 -0.78 6.83 -13.90
N TYR A 94 -1.08 5.77 -13.18
CA TYR A 94 -0.09 4.77 -12.76
C TYR A 94 0.70 4.16 -13.90
N ASP A 95 0.10 4.04 -15.09
CA ASP A 95 0.74 3.49 -16.28
C ASP A 95 1.08 4.56 -17.33
N ILE A 96 1.05 5.84 -16.93
CA ILE A 96 1.24 6.99 -17.85
C ILE A 96 2.56 6.91 -18.61
N TYR A 97 3.64 6.44 -17.96
CA TYR A 97 4.94 6.27 -18.60
C TYR A 97 4.89 5.25 -19.73
N ARG A 98 4.08 4.20 -19.57
CA ARG A 98 3.88 3.19 -20.58
C ARG A 98 3.00 3.71 -21.71
N PHE A 99 1.90 4.39 -21.40
CA PHE A 99 1.07 5.06 -22.39
C PHE A 99 1.84 6.15 -23.13
N LYS A 100 2.68 6.93 -22.45
CA LYS A 100 3.60 7.88 -23.08
C LYS A 100 4.57 7.18 -24.03
N ARG A 101 5.14 6.05 -23.62
CA ARG A 101 6.05 5.26 -24.45
C ARG A 101 5.36 4.70 -25.69
N ASN A 102 4.20 4.08 -25.54
CA ASN A 102 3.43 3.53 -26.65
C ASN A 102 2.88 4.59 -27.60
N THR A 103 2.61 5.81 -27.13
CA THR A 103 2.17 6.94 -27.96
C THR A 103 3.32 7.70 -28.59
N ILE A 104 4.53 7.66 -28.03
CA ILE A 104 5.73 8.32 -28.59
C ILE A 104 6.30 7.49 -29.74
N ASP A 105 6.33 6.16 -29.62
CA ASP A 105 6.98 5.25 -30.55
C ASP A 105 6.02 4.61 -31.58
N ASP A 106 4.70 4.75 -31.39
CA ASP A 106 3.69 4.28 -32.35
C ASP A 106 2.92 5.46 -32.98
N PRO A 107 3.39 5.96 -34.14
CA PRO A 107 2.71 7.03 -34.89
C PRO A 107 1.30 6.64 -35.35
N LYS A 108 0.91 5.37 -35.27
CA LYS A 108 -0.40 4.87 -35.73
C LYS A 108 -1.46 4.83 -34.60
N GLY A 109 -1.12 5.20 -33.35
CA GLY A 109 -2.07 5.42 -32.26
C GLY A 109 -2.98 4.23 -31.91
N LYS A 110 -2.55 2.99 -32.14
CA LYS A 110 -3.44 1.82 -32.08
C LYS A 110 -3.64 1.21 -30.69
N LYS A 111 -2.89 1.59 -29.66
CA LYS A 111 -3.03 1.00 -28.31
C LYS A 111 -3.61 1.99 -27.31
N LEU A 112 -4.89 2.27 -27.42
CA LEU A 112 -5.67 2.99 -26.43
C LEU A 112 -6.05 2.13 -25.20
N PHE A 113 -5.90 0.81 -25.33
CA PHE A 113 -6.30 -0.17 -24.33
C PHE A 113 -5.06 -0.98 -23.92
N GLY A 114 -4.79 -1.00 -22.63
CA GLY A 114 -3.90 -1.97 -22.01
C GLY A 114 -4.71 -3.14 -21.48
N GLY A 115 -4.11 -4.30 -21.41
CA GLY A 115 -4.72 -5.45 -20.81
C GLY A 115 -3.73 -6.57 -20.58
N PHE A 116 -4.02 -7.39 -19.60
CA PHE A 116 -3.22 -8.56 -19.29
C PHE A 116 -4.12 -9.76 -18.99
N LEU A 117 -3.70 -10.92 -19.42
CA LEU A 117 -4.39 -12.17 -19.15
C LEU A 117 -3.55 -13.04 -18.22
N THR A 118 -4.05 -13.25 -17.00
CA THR A 118 -3.57 -14.31 -16.13
C THR A 118 -4.42 -15.57 -16.31
N LYS A 119 -3.79 -16.73 -16.23
CA LYS A 119 -4.45 -18.02 -16.41
C LYS A 119 -3.74 -19.11 -15.62
N TYR A 120 -4.49 -20.09 -15.15
CA TYR A 120 -3.92 -21.24 -14.50
C TYR A 120 -4.73 -22.51 -14.72
N ILE A 121 -4.06 -23.63 -14.55
CA ILE A 121 -4.62 -24.95 -14.38
C ILE A 121 -3.99 -25.53 -13.12
N GLN A 122 -4.80 -26.18 -12.28
CA GLN A 122 -4.35 -26.74 -11.01
C GLN A 122 -5.02 -28.08 -10.77
N TRP A 123 -4.23 -29.01 -10.28
CA TRP A 123 -4.67 -30.26 -9.67
C TRP A 123 -4.28 -30.25 -8.20
N GLU A 124 -5.25 -30.50 -7.33
CA GLU A 124 -5.06 -30.45 -5.88
C GLU A 124 -5.58 -31.72 -5.24
N ASP A 125 -4.70 -32.48 -4.60
CA ASP A 125 -5.03 -33.65 -3.80
C ASP A 125 -4.73 -33.36 -2.31
N THR A 126 -5.07 -34.26 -1.41
CA THR A 126 -4.80 -34.16 0.02
C THR A 126 -3.32 -33.98 0.34
N ASN A 127 -2.46 -34.69 -0.37
CA ASN A 127 -1.02 -34.75 -0.08
C ASN A 127 -0.15 -34.00 -1.09
N TYR A 128 -0.65 -33.68 -2.26
CA TYR A 128 0.14 -32.99 -3.28
C TYR A 128 -0.74 -32.14 -4.18
N GLY A 129 -0.13 -31.12 -4.75
CA GLY A 129 -0.77 -30.29 -5.74
C GLY A 129 0.21 -29.77 -6.79
N ILE A 130 -0.31 -29.56 -7.98
CA ILE A 130 0.44 -29.02 -9.12
C ILE A 130 -0.37 -27.88 -9.72
N ARG A 131 0.26 -26.72 -9.86
CA ARG A 131 -0.30 -25.56 -10.56
C ARG A 131 0.61 -25.14 -11.69
N VAL A 132 0.04 -24.93 -12.87
CA VAL A 132 0.73 -24.41 -14.06
C VAL A 132 0.00 -23.14 -14.52
N GLY A 133 0.75 -22.12 -14.84
CA GLY A 133 0.25 -20.81 -15.22
C GLY A 133 0.63 -19.74 -14.22
N ASP A 134 -0.26 -18.79 -13.94
CA ASP A 134 0.00 -17.72 -13.00
C ASP A 134 -0.10 -18.19 -11.55
N ILE A 135 0.96 -17.93 -10.78
CA ILE A 135 1.15 -18.37 -9.41
C ILE A 135 1.19 -17.14 -8.52
N TYR A 136 0.38 -17.16 -7.45
CA TYR A 136 0.48 -16.28 -6.30
C TYR A 136 0.92 -17.13 -5.13
N ASP A 137 2.03 -16.79 -4.51
CA ASP A 137 2.59 -17.54 -3.38
C ASP A 137 3.54 -16.65 -2.56
N GLN A 138 3.82 -17.09 -1.34
CA GLN A 138 4.72 -16.42 -0.42
C GLN A 138 5.52 -17.45 0.38
N PHE A 139 6.79 -17.16 0.66
CA PHE A 139 7.64 -17.93 1.53
C PHE A 139 7.82 -17.18 2.86
N GLY A 140 7.43 -17.82 3.98
CA GLY A 140 7.46 -17.20 5.29
C GLY A 140 6.70 -15.86 5.34
N ASN A 141 7.32 -14.83 5.92
CA ASN A 141 6.77 -13.48 5.98
C ASN A 141 6.96 -12.68 4.68
N GLY A 142 7.48 -13.32 3.63
CA GLY A 142 7.71 -12.68 2.33
C GLY A 142 9.07 -12.02 2.19
N LEU A 143 9.95 -12.11 3.19
CA LEU A 143 11.25 -11.41 3.19
C LEU A 143 12.13 -11.74 1.99
N ILE A 144 11.98 -12.94 1.42
CA ILE A 144 12.72 -13.37 0.23
C ILE A 144 11.84 -13.58 -1.01
N PHE A 145 10.53 -13.86 -0.82
CA PHE A 145 9.61 -14.07 -1.94
C PHE A 145 8.16 -13.80 -1.56
N ARG A 146 7.49 -12.97 -2.37
CA ARG A 146 6.04 -12.77 -2.34
C ARG A 146 5.54 -12.41 -3.74
N ALA A 147 4.67 -13.24 -4.30
CA ALA A 147 3.91 -12.96 -5.52
C ALA A 147 2.44 -12.81 -5.18
N TYR A 148 1.85 -11.63 -5.42
CA TYR A 148 0.48 -11.30 -5.01
C TYR A 148 -0.15 -10.24 -5.90
N GLU A 149 -1.43 -10.02 -5.71
CA GLU A 149 -2.21 -8.97 -6.37
C GLU A 149 -2.80 -8.02 -5.32
N GLU A 150 -2.66 -6.71 -5.56
CA GLU A 150 -3.32 -5.64 -4.80
C GLU A 150 -4.01 -4.70 -5.79
N ARG A 151 -5.30 -4.97 -6.05
CA ARG A 151 -6.09 -4.29 -7.09
C ARG A 151 -6.32 -2.81 -6.78
N ALA A 152 -6.48 -2.45 -5.50
CA ALA A 152 -6.67 -1.06 -5.09
C ALA A 152 -5.50 -0.17 -5.52
N LEU A 153 -4.30 -0.74 -5.64
CA LEU A 153 -3.09 -0.03 -6.07
C LEU A 153 -2.65 -0.40 -7.49
N GLY A 154 -3.40 -1.23 -8.20
CA GLY A 154 -3.02 -1.71 -9.54
C GLY A 154 -1.73 -2.53 -9.54
N PHE A 155 -1.43 -3.24 -8.45
CA PHE A 155 -0.22 -4.02 -8.29
C PHE A 155 -0.48 -5.51 -8.52
N ASN A 156 0.35 -6.16 -9.35
CA ASN A 156 0.31 -7.60 -9.55
C ASN A 156 1.68 -8.08 -10.07
N ASN A 157 2.33 -8.94 -9.29
CA ASN A 157 3.61 -9.56 -9.63
C ASN A 157 3.52 -11.10 -9.74
N SER A 158 2.38 -11.64 -10.19
CA SER A 158 2.19 -13.09 -10.39
C SER A 158 3.34 -13.71 -11.19
N VAL A 159 3.71 -14.93 -10.83
CA VAL A 159 4.77 -15.68 -11.52
C VAL A 159 4.15 -16.68 -12.50
N ALA A 160 4.37 -16.50 -13.81
CA ALA A 160 3.93 -17.47 -14.80
C ALA A 160 4.93 -18.62 -14.89
N GLY A 161 4.50 -19.80 -14.50
CA GLY A 161 5.37 -20.96 -14.43
C GLY A 161 4.68 -22.21 -13.91
N ALA A 162 5.39 -22.96 -13.09
CA ALA A 162 4.86 -24.13 -12.42
C ALA A 162 5.18 -24.10 -10.91
N ARG A 163 4.23 -24.57 -10.12
CA ARG A 163 4.38 -24.82 -8.68
C ARG A 163 3.95 -26.25 -8.37
N VAL A 164 4.73 -26.92 -7.58
CA VAL A 164 4.40 -28.23 -7.02
C VAL A 164 4.54 -28.15 -5.51
N HIS A 165 3.63 -28.77 -4.78
CA HIS A 165 3.78 -28.98 -3.36
C HIS A 165 3.47 -30.42 -2.98
N TYR A 166 4.05 -30.86 -1.88
CA TYR A 166 3.83 -32.17 -1.27
C TYR A 166 3.76 -32.05 0.25
N ASN A 167 2.73 -32.66 0.83
CA ASN A 167 2.48 -32.71 2.27
C ASN A 167 2.54 -34.15 2.74
N LEU A 168 3.44 -34.47 3.67
CA LEU A 168 3.47 -35.77 4.33
C LEU A 168 2.76 -35.66 5.67
N LYS A 169 1.47 -36.00 5.72
CA LYS A 169 0.63 -35.81 6.90
C LYS A 169 0.73 -34.34 7.35
N ASN A 170 0.90 -34.11 8.66
CA ASN A 170 1.23 -32.82 9.23
C ASN A 170 2.72 -32.65 9.51
N TYR A 171 3.56 -33.65 9.19
CA TYR A 171 4.96 -33.67 9.59
C TYR A 171 5.83 -32.74 8.78
N PHE A 172 5.65 -32.76 7.47
CA PHE A 172 6.40 -31.88 6.64
C PHE A 172 5.61 -31.43 5.40
N ASN A 173 5.85 -30.19 5.00
CA ASN A 173 5.36 -29.62 3.76
C ASN A 173 6.55 -29.09 2.96
N ILE A 174 6.60 -29.41 1.68
CA ILE A 174 7.54 -28.83 0.74
C ILE A 174 6.81 -28.27 -0.44
N LYS A 175 7.18 -27.08 -0.89
CA LYS A 175 6.73 -26.51 -2.15
C LYS A 175 7.89 -25.95 -2.94
N VAL A 176 7.81 -26.10 -4.26
CA VAL A 176 8.78 -25.57 -5.21
C VAL A 176 8.05 -24.86 -6.33
N LEU A 177 8.64 -23.78 -6.83
CA LEU A 177 8.10 -23.04 -7.95
C LEU A 177 9.21 -22.51 -8.85
N ALA A 178 8.88 -22.31 -10.12
CA ALA A 178 9.72 -21.59 -11.08
C ALA A 178 8.87 -20.91 -12.15
N GLY A 179 9.28 -19.73 -12.58
CA GLY A 179 8.61 -19.00 -13.65
C GLY A 179 9.10 -17.58 -13.83
N SER A 180 8.41 -16.83 -14.68
CA SER A 180 8.69 -15.41 -14.96
C SER A 180 7.66 -14.51 -14.27
N PRO A 181 8.09 -13.54 -13.45
CA PRO A 181 7.17 -12.62 -12.80
C PRO A 181 6.52 -11.66 -13.80
N ARG A 182 5.29 -11.28 -13.48
CA ARG A 182 4.57 -10.20 -14.15
C ARG A 182 5.11 -8.85 -13.70
N LEU A 183 5.19 -7.92 -14.64
CA LEU A 183 5.51 -6.54 -14.43
C LEU A 183 4.57 -5.67 -15.28
N TYR A 184 3.58 -5.05 -14.65
CA TYR A 184 2.45 -4.36 -15.32
C TYR A 184 1.65 -5.31 -16.25
N ASP A 185 1.66 -5.07 -17.56
CA ASP A 185 0.94 -5.84 -18.58
C ASP A 185 1.87 -6.70 -19.44
N GLU A 186 3.09 -6.99 -18.96
CA GLU A 186 4.03 -7.90 -19.63
C GLU A 186 4.76 -8.80 -18.62
N ARG A 187 5.53 -9.75 -19.15
CA ARG A 187 6.45 -10.55 -18.34
C ARG A 187 7.79 -9.83 -18.24
N ALA A 188 8.40 -9.90 -17.07
CA ALA A 188 9.61 -9.15 -16.76
C ALA A 188 10.88 -9.61 -17.48
N GLY A 189 10.81 -10.66 -18.29
CA GLY A 189 11.98 -11.20 -19.02
C GLY A 189 13.05 -11.81 -18.11
N ASN A 190 12.75 -12.01 -16.82
CA ASN A 190 13.60 -12.69 -15.85
C ASN A 190 12.96 -13.99 -15.37
N TRP A 191 13.78 -14.83 -14.73
CA TRP A 191 13.34 -16.07 -14.12
C TRP A 191 13.51 -16.02 -12.63
N VAL A 192 12.49 -16.50 -11.91
CA VAL A 192 12.50 -16.70 -10.46
C VAL A 192 12.20 -18.16 -10.19
N TRP A 193 12.93 -18.78 -9.28
CA TRP A 193 12.69 -20.13 -8.82
C TRP A 193 12.94 -20.21 -7.32
N GLY A 194 12.31 -21.15 -6.64
CA GLY A 194 12.52 -21.30 -5.22
C GLY A 194 11.81 -22.50 -4.63
N GLY A 195 12.14 -22.76 -3.39
CA GLY A 195 11.53 -23.79 -2.58
C GLY A 195 11.36 -23.35 -1.13
N ASP A 196 10.35 -23.89 -0.50
CA ASP A 196 9.96 -23.65 0.88
C ASP A 196 9.67 -25.00 1.56
N LEU A 197 10.33 -25.26 2.69
CA LEU A 197 10.20 -26.47 3.50
C LEU A 197 9.74 -26.09 4.90
N SER A 198 8.72 -26.74 5.40
CA SER A 198 8.23 -26.63 6.77
C SER A 198 8.22 -28.00 7.44
N LEU A 199 8.78 -28.10 8.65
CA LEU A 199 8.83 -29.29 9.49
C LEU A 199 8.07 -29.03 10.79
N SER A 200 7.01 -29.79 11.06
CA SER A 200 6.28 -29.75 12.33
C SER A 200 6.90 -30.71 13.34
N ILE A 201 7.73 -30.18 14.23
CA ILE A 201 8.40 -30.96 15.27
C ILE A 201 7.38 -31.47 16.29
N SER A 202 6.39 -30.65 16.64
CA SER A 202 5.33 -31.03 17.57
C SER A 202 4.52 -32.22 17.08
N ASP A 203 4.11 -32.22 15.81
CA ASP A 203 3.35 -33.34 15.23
C ASP A 203 4.19 -34.62 15.14
N MET A 204 5.48 -34.50 14.80
CA MET A 204 6.41 -35.64 14.79
C MET A 204 6.61 -36.23 16.18
N ALA A 205 6.63 -35.39 17.21
CA ALA A 205 6.78 -35.80 18.60
C ALA A 205 5.46 -36.21 19.27
N GLY A 206 4.32 -36.05 18.59
CA GLY A 206 2.99 -36.29 19.16
C GLY A 206 2.56 -35.28 20.24
N TRP A 207 3.13 -34.07 20.22
CA TRP A 207 2.79 -33.02 21.16
C TRP A 207 1.60 -32.22 20.65
N ASN A 208 0.42 -32.45 21.26
CA ASN A 208 -0.84 -31.86 20.80
C ASN A 208 -1.23 -30.57 21.52
N ASP A 209 -0.56 -30.22 22.61
CA ASP A 209 -0.90 -29.03 23.42
C ASP A 209 -0.30 -27.73 22.90
N GLY A 210 0.66 -27.82 21.97
CA GLY A 210 1.33 -26.69 21.38
C GLY A 210 1.89 -26.97 19.99
N MET A 211 2.52 -25.99 19.39
CA MET A 211 3.14 -26.09 18.07
C MET A 211 4.62 -25.69 18.14
N VAL A 212 5.47 -26.52 17.53
CA VAL A 212 6.86 -26.17 17.22
C VAL A 212 7.11 -26.51 15.75
N SER A 213 7.54 -25.54 14.97
CA SER A 213 7.96 -25.77 13.59
C SER A 213 9.32 -25.15 13.27
N LEU A 214 10.06 -25.81 12.39
CA LEU A 214 11.28 -25.32 11.75
C LEU A 214 11.03 -25.24 10.26
N GLU A 215 11.40 -24.11 9.65
CA GLU A 215 11.14 -23.89 8.24
C GLU A 215 12.37 -23.28 7.56
N GLY A 216 12.52 -23.55 6.28
CA GLY A 216 13.60 -23.00 5.48
C GLY A 216 13.18 -22.74 4.05
N SER A 217 13.68 -21.67 3.45
CA SER A 217 13.37 -21.31 2.08
C SER A 217 14.60 -20.86 1.31
N TYR A 218 14.55 -21.04 0.00
CA TYR A 218 15.53 -20.54 -0.95
C TYR A 218 14.80 -19.92 -2.14
N VAL A 219 15.31 -18.79 -2.64
CA VAL A 219 14.87 -18.15 -3.88
C VAL A 219 16.05 -17.71 -4.71
N GLY A 220 16.02 -18.05 -5.99
CA GLY A 220 16.94 -17.58 -7.02
C GLY A 220 16.20 -16.69 -8.02
N ARG A 221 16.87 -15.64 -8.53
CA ARG A 221 16.43 -14.82 -9.66
C ARG A 221 17.57 -14.70 -10.65
N TYR A 222 17.31 -14.99 -11.92
CA TYR A 222 18.22 -14.70 -13.02
C TYR A 222 17.62 -13.64 -13.93
N GLN A 223 18.37 -12.57 -14.19
CA GLN A 223 17.97 -11.48 -15.06
C GLN A 223 19.18 -11.02 -15.87
N LYS A 224 19.16 -11.36 -17.15
CA LYS A 224 20.27 -11.04 -18.06
C LYS A 224 20.56 -9.54 -18.10
N ASP A 225 21.83 -9.17 -18.09
CA ASP A 225 22.31 -7.78 -18.17
C ASP A 225 21.76 -6.86 -17.06
N ALA A 226 21.39 -7.42 -15.88
CA ALA A 226 20.91 -6.64 -14.77
C ALA A 226 21.98 -5.68 -14.23
N SER A 227 23.24 -6.11 -14.27
CA SER A 227 24.40 -5.31 -13.87
C SER A 227 24.65 -4.07 -14.74
N LEU A 228 24.12 -4.06 -15.98
CA LEU A 228 24.25 -2.94 -16.94
C LEU A 228 23.14 -1.87 -16.78
N VAL A 229 22.17 -2.09 -15.90
CA VAL A 229 21.10 -1.10 -15.67
C VAL A 229 21.69 0.14 -14.99
N THR A 230 21.48 1.30 -15.62
CA THR A 230 21.92 2.59 -15.08
C THR A 230 20.86 3.22 -14.22
N PHE A 231 21.30 3.91 -13.16
CA PHE A 231 20.43 4.66 -12.27
C PHE A 231 20.25 6.10 -12.77
N PRO A 232 19.00 6.63 -12.75
CA PRO A 232 18.74 8.00 -13.20
C PRO A 232 19.50 9.05 -12.37
N SER A 233 19.75 8.78 -11.07
CA SER A 233 20.35 9.73 -10.15
C SER A 233 21.83 10.04 -10.41
N ASN A 234 22.59 9.09 -10.96
CA ASN A 234 24.05 9.25 -11.14
C ASN A 234 24.59 8.68 -12.45
N GLY A 235 23.74 8.06 -13.28
CA GLY A 235 24.13 7.44 -14.54
C GLY A 235 25.06 6.21 -14.42
N LEU A 236 25.34 5.74 -13.19
CA LEU A 236 26.20 4.58 -12.95
C LEU A 236 25.41 3.29 -12.92
N SER A 237 26.04 2.20 -13.32
CA SER A 237 25.53 0.82 -13.21
C SER A 237 26.35 0.02 -12.20
N LEU A 238 25.90 -1.20 -11.88
CA LEU A 238 26.71 -2.13 -11.09
C LEU A 238 27.97 -2.57 -11.83
N ALA A 239 27.88 -2.74 -13.15
CA ALA A 239 29.04 -3.09 -13.99
C ALA A 239 30.14 -2.02 -13.93
N ASP A 240 29.78 -0.73 -13.87
CA ASP A 240 30.75 0.37 -13.71
C ASP A 240 31.50 0.29 -12.38
N LYS A 241 30.92 -0.39 -11.39
CA LYS A 241 31.53 -0.66 -10.07
C LYS A 241 32.21 -2.04 -10.00
N GLY A 242 32.29 -2.77 -11.10
CA GLY A 242 32.83 -4.13 -11.15
C GLY A 242 31.99 -5.17 -10.41
N LEU A 243 30.70 -4.93 -10.23
CA LEU A 243 29.77 -5.79 -9.51
C LEU A 243 28.79 -6.48 -10.48
N ASP A 244 28.44 -7.73 -10.19
CA ASP A 244 27.45 -8.52 -10.92
C ASP A 244 26.16 -8.63 -10.13
N SER A 245 25.01 -8.50 -10.81
CA SER A 245 23.68 -8.68 -10.24
C SER A 245 22.74 -9.51 -11.13
N ASP A 246 23.24 -10.16 -12.15
CA ASP A 246 22.42 -10.98 -13.03
C ASP A 246 21.82 -12.17 -12.29
N LEU A 247 22.57 -12.75 -11.36
CA LEU A 247 22.11 -13.81 -10.48
C LEU A 247 21.94 -13.30 -9.05
N LEU A 248 20.74 -13.40 -8.52
CA LEU A 248 20.40 -13.12 -7.12
C LEU A 248 20.01 -14.40 -6.40
N ASN A 249 20.59 -14.65 -5.22
CA ASN A 249 20.25 -15.77 -4.36
C ASN A 249 19.85 -15.24 -2.97
N MET A 250 18.74 -15.77 -2.44
CA MET A 250 18.23 -15.43 -1.11
C MET A 250 17.85 -16.71 -0.36
N VAL A 251 18.08 -16.70 0.94
CA VAL A 251 17.73 -17.80 1.84
C VAL A 251 17.02 -17.26 3.06
N SER A 252 16.12 -18.05 3.65
CA SER A 252 15.57 -17.76 4.97
C SER A 252 15.41 -19.01 5.82
N GLY A 253 15.49 -18.82 7.15
CA GLY A 253 15.20 -19.82 8.15
C GLY A 253 14.22 -19.27 9.17
N ARG A 254 13.26 -20.10 9.61
CA ARG A 254 12.18 -19.71 10.52
C ARG A 254 12.05 -20.69 11.64
N PHE A 255 11.68 -20.16 12.81
CA PHE A 255 11.27 -20.93 13.98
C PHE A 255 9.95 -20.37 14.50
N ASN A 256 8.98 -21.26 14.67
CA ASN A 256 7.67 -20.90 15.21
C ASN A 256 7.38 -21.76 16.44
N PHE A 257 6.80 -21.12 17.45
CA PHE A 257 6.39 -21.75 18.70
C PHE A 257 5.04 -21.20 19.16
N GLU A 258 4.15 -22.10 19.58
CA GLU A 258 2.87 -21.72 20.17
C GLU A 258 2.55 -22.66 21.35
N TYR A 259 2.25 -22.07 22.50
CA TYR A 259 1.84 -22.81 23.70
C TYR A 259 1.10 -21.90 24.68
N ALA A 260 -0.01 -22.39 25.24
CA ALA A 260 -0.76 -21.75 26.33
C ALA A 260 -1.11 -20.27 26.09
N GLY A 261 -1.43 -19.93 24.83
CA GLY A 261 -1.77 -18.56 24.41
C GLY A 261 -0.58 -17.66 24.12
N PHE A 262 0.64 -18.17 24.28
CA PHE A 262 1.86 -17.51 23.83
C PHE A 262 2.23 -17.97 22.43
N THR A 263 2.61 -17.04 21.55
CA THR A 263 3.10 -17.29 20.20
C THR A 263 4.44 -16.61 19.97
N LEU A 264 5.36 -17.29 19.32
CA LEU A 264 6.61 -16.72 18.81
C LEU A 264 6.76 -17.15 17.36
N ARG A 265 6.95 -16.18 16.48
CA ARG A 265 7.34 -16.39 15.08
C ARG A 265 8.63 -15.63 14.83
N SER A 266 9.61 -16.29 14.24
CA SER A 266 10.87 -15.66 13.91
C SER A 266 11.33 -16.04 12.52
N GLU A 267 11.94 -15.11 11.82
CA GLU A 267 12.55 -15.32 10.51
C GLU A 267 13.86 -14.58 10.41
N TYR A 268 14.90 -15.28 9.95
CA TYR A 268 16.13 -14.67 9.49
C TYR A 268 16.25 -14.89 7.99
N ALA A 269 16.47 -13.83 7.24
CA ALA A 269 16.65 -13.87 5.80
C ALA A 269 17.97 -13.23 5.39
N ALA A 270 18.60 -13.76 4.35
CA ALA A 270 19.85 -13.24 3.78
C ALA A 270 19.78 -13.18 2.26
N LYS A 271 20.21 -12.05 1.71
CA LYS A 271 20.48 -11.82 0.30
C LYS A 271 21.98 -12.00 0.07
N LEU A 272 22.36 -12.99 -0.70
CA LEU A 272 23.75 -13.47 -0.82
C LEU A 272 24.56 -12.76 -1.89
N ASN A 273 23.88 -12.09 -2.83
CA ASN A 273 24.45 -11.40 -3.97
C ASN A 273 24.03 -9.93 -4.01
N ASN A 274 24.71 -9.13 -4.83
CA ASN A 274 24.32 -7.77 -5.11
C ASN A 274 23.02 -7.72 -5.93
N ASP A 275 22.32 -6.60 -5.85
CA ASP A 275 21.10 -6.37 -6.62
C ASP A 275 21.10 -4.97 -7.23
N ILE A 276 20.37 -4.80 -8.31
CA ILE A 276 20.23 -3.56 -9.07
C ILE A 276 19.84 -2.38 -8.15
N PHE A 277 18.92 -2.61 -7.22
CA PHE A 277 18.41 -1.57 -6.33
C PHE A 277 19.50 -0.84 -5.54
N ASN A 278 20.55 -1.56 -5.16
CA ASN A 278 21.59 -1.03 -4.27
C ASN A 278 22.83 -0.52 -5.01
N ALA A 279 22.79 -0.38 -6.33
CA ALA A 279 23.96 0.07 -7.11
C ALA A 279 24.45 1.46 -6.70
N ALA A 280 23.55 2.37 -6.34
CA ALA A 280 23.91 3.71 -5.88
C ALA A 280 24.63 3.70 -4.53
N SER A 281 24.37 2.73 -3.66
CA SER A 281 24.85 2.62 -2.28
C SER A 281 25.95 1.56 -2.08
N ASN A 282 26.81 1.30 -3.07
CA ASN A 282 27.84 0.24 -2.98
C ASN A 282 27.24 -1.12 -2.62
N ALA A 283 26.26 -1.53 -3.38
CA ALA A 283 25.38 -2.67 -3.23
C ALA A 283 26.02 -3.88 -2.55
N ALA A 284 25.68 -4.07 -1.32
CA ALA A 284 26.16 -5.16 -0.52
C ALA A 284 25.10 -6.27 -0.41
N LYS A 285 25.56 -7.42 0.04
CA LYS A 285 24.72 -8.49 0.55
C LYS A 285 23.75 -7.93 1.59
N GLY A 286 22.54 -8.48 1.64
CA GLY A 286 21.49 -8.02 2.56
C GLY A 286 21.15 -9.05 3.62
N ASN A 287 20.55 -8.57 4.72
CA ASN A 287 19.94 -9.45 5.71
C ASN A 287 18.74 -8.79 6.38
N ALA A 288 17.82 -9.61 6.88
CA ALA A 288 16.70 -9.17 7.69
C ALA A 288 16.45 -10.14 8.84
N ILE A 289 16.01 -9.58 9.96
CA ILE A 289 15.47 -10.30 11.11
C ILE A 289 14.03 -9.84 11.29
N TYR A 290 13.13 -10.78 11.47
CA TYR A 290 11.74 -10.53 11.83
C TYR A 290 11.38 -11.37 13.06
N LEU A 291 10.75 -10.74 14.04
CA LEU A 291 10.24 -11.37 15.25
C LEU A 291 8.81 -10.93 15.48
N ASP A 292 7.96 -11.86 15.82
CA ASP A 292 6.56 -11.61 16.19
C ASP A 292 6.24 -12.42 17.46
N LEU A 293 5.95 -11.71 18.54
CA LEU A 293 5.57 -12.23 19.84
C LEU A 293 4.11 -11.92 20.08
N GLY A 294 3.33 -12.90 20.46
CA GLY A 294 1.94 -12.75 20.82
C GLY A 294 1.62 -13.41 22.16
N TYR A 295 0.72 -12.81 22.92
CA TYR A 295 0.13 -13.39 24.10
C TYR A 295 -1.35 -13.09 24.16
N SER A 296 -2.17 -14.09 24.38
CA SER A 296 -3.60 -13.96 24.50
C SER A 296 -4.13 -14.73 25.70
N TYR A 297 -4.79 -14.04 26.61
CA TYR A 297 -5.41 -14.64 27.78
C TYR A 297 -6.73 -13.98 28.11
N LYS A 298 -7.83 -14.72 28.08
CA LYS A 298 -9.19 -14.26 28.39
C LYS A 298 -9.60 -12.99 27.58
N ARG A 299 -9.45 -11.83 28.19
CA ARG A 299 -9.90 -10.53 27.64
C ARG A 299 -8.75 -9.61 27.27
N PHE A 300 -7.55 -10.08 27.44
CA PHE A 300 -6.31 -9.38 27.16
C PHE A 300 -5.59 -10.06 25.98
N SER A 301 -5.11 -9.25 25.05
CA SER A 301 -4.14 -9.68 24.06
C SER A 301 -3.04 -8.64 23.93
N ALA A 302 -1.84 -9.12 23.70
CA ALA A 302 -0.66 -8.32 23.46
C ALA A 302 0.11 -8.91 22.28
N SER A 303 0.62 -8.09 21.40
CA SER A 303 1.62 -8.49 20.42
C SER A 303 2.76 -7.49 20.37
N ALA A 304 3.94 -7.98 20.04
CA ALA A 304 5.13 -7.18 19.79
C ALA A 304 5.84 -7.73 18.57
N THR A 305 5.99 -6.90 17.55
CA THR A 305 6.71 -7.26 16.32
C THR A 305 7.95 -6.41 16.18
N PHE A 306 9.00 -7.01 15.68
CA PHE A 306 10.28 -6.35 15.43
C PHE A 306 10.81 -6.72 14.06
N ARG A 307 11.37 -5.77 13.34
CA ARG A 307 12.10 -5.97 12.09
C ARG A 307 13.38 -5.16 12.09
N ARG A 308 14.46 -5.80 11.67
CA ARG A 308 15.70 -5.14 11.25
C ARG A 308 16.01 -5.60 9.84
N GLN A 309 16.32 -4.67 8.97
CA GLN A 309 16.70 -4.98 7.60
C GLN A 309 17.88 -4.13 7.13
N VAL A 310 18.70 -4.72 6.28
CA VAL A 310 19.82 -4.08 5.60
C VAL A 310 19.89 -4.62 4.18
N ASN A 311 19.75 -3.76 3.18
CA ASN A 311 19.88 -4.08 1.75
C ASN A 311 19.04 -5.28 1.28
N MET A 312 17.83 -5.45 1.81
CA MET A 312 16.96 -6.61 1.46
C MET A 312 16.04 -6.36 0.29
N THR A 313 15.77 -5.10 -0.06
CA THR A 313 14.92 -4.78 -1.21
C THR A 313 15.53 -5.36 -2.48
N THR A 314 14.69 -5.97 -3.31
CA THR A 314 15.05 -6.47 -4.63
C THR A 314 14.41 -5.62 -5.71
N MET A 315 14.98 -5.64 -6.92
CA MET A 315 14.39 -4.94 -8.05
C MET A 315 14.33 -5.84 -9.28
N THR A 316 13.24 -5.73 -10.00
CA THR A 316 13.06 -6.34 -11.33
C THR A 316 13.25 -5.28 -12.41
N LYS A 317 14.08 -5.56 -13.41
CA LYS A 317 14.35 -4.69 -14.55
C LYS A 317 13.19 -4.73 -15.54
N LEU A 318 12.85 -3.57 -16.11
CA LEU A 318 11.99 -3.44 -17.27
C LEU A 318 12.75 -2.71 -18.39
N ASP A 319 12.91 -3.35 -19.56
CA ASP A 319 13.49 -2.76 -20.77
C ASP A 319 14.86 -2.07 -20.58
N GLY A 320 15.70 -2.61 -19.72
CA GLY A 320 17.03 -2.06 -19.46
C GLY A 320 17.06 -0.78 -18.64
N LYS A 321 15.91 -0.32 -18.09
CA LYS A 321 15.81 0.87 -17.26
C LYS A 321 15.35 0.52 -15.85
N CYS A 322 15.94 1.16 -14.84
CA CYS A 322 15.39 1.22 -13.52
C CYS A 322 14.24 2.21 -13.50
N LEU A 323 13.09 1.78 -13.00
CA LEU A 323 11.97 2.68 -12.74
C LEU A 323 12.12 3.27 -11.33
N ASP A 324 11.74 4.54 -11.16
CA ASP A 324 11.93 5.29 -9.91
C ASP A 324 11.18 4.71 -8.70
N ASN A 325 10.26 3.75 -8.92
CA ASN A 325 9.46 3.16 -7.86
C ASN A 325 9.85 1.68 -7.64
N ALA A 326 10.87 1.45 -6.84
CA ALA A 326 11.40 0.13 -6.51
C ALA A 326 10.38 -0.84 -5.91
N ILE A 327 9.40 -0.33 -5.16
CA ILE A 327 8.40 -1.15 -4.45
C ILE A 327 7.56 -1.99 -5.40
N ILE A 328 7.26 -1.46 -6.58
CA ILE A 328 6.37 -2.10 -7.56
C ILE A 328 7.11 -3.21 -8.34
N HIS A 329 8.44 -3.20 -8.29
CA HIS A 329 9.30 -4.05 -9.11
C HIS A 329 10.05 -5.10 -8.30
N THR A 330 9.61 -5.38 -7.08
CA THR A 330 10.25 -6.35 -6.20
C THR A 330 9.64 -7.74 -6.35
N ILE A 331 10.41 -8.77 -5.97
CA ILE A 331 9.94 -10.14 -5.80
C ILE A 331 9.77 -10.53 -4.33
N ASN A 332 10.14 -9.64 -3.41
CA ASN A 332 10.03 -9.84 -1.97
C ASN A 332 9.18 -8.74 -1.32
N TYR A 333 8.90 -8.92 -0.05
CA TYR A 333 8.09 -8.03 0.74
C TYR A 333 8.74 -7.77 2.09
N LEU A 334 8.78 -6.52 2.48
CA LEU A 334 9.29 -6.11 3.80
C LEU A 334 8.10 -5.59 4.62
N PRO A 335 7.60 -6.36 5.60
CA PRO A 335 6.41 -5.99 6.36
C PRO A 335 6.54 -4.62 7.01
N MET A 336 5.54 -3.77 6.82
CA MET A 336 5.42 -2.52 7.57
C MET A 336 4.80 -2.82 8.93
N LEU A 337 5.49 -2.44 10.00
CA LEU A 337 5.07 -2.68 11.37
C LEU A 337 4.59 -1.36 11.98
N THR A 338 3.53 -0.81 11.38
CA THR A 338 2.83 0.38 11.86
C THR A 338 1.33 0.16 11.73
N ARG A 339 0.57 0.82 12.58
CA ARG A 339 -0.89 0.77 12.49
C ARG A 339 -1.35 1.41 11.17
N GLN A 340 -2.24 0.72 10.46
CA GLN A 340 -2.99 1.30 9.36
C GLN A 340 -4.28 1.90 9.91
N TYR A 341 -4.44 3.20 9.75
CA TYR A 341 -5.60 3.91 10.24
C TYR A 341 -6.70 3.95 9.20
N THR A 342 -7.95 3.87 9.67
CA THR A 342 -9.14 4.11 8.83
C THR A 342 -9.54 5.58 8.81
N TYR A 343 -9.08 6.36 9.78
CA TYR A 343 -9.36 7.78 9.90
C TYR A 343 -8.42 8.59 9.01
N SER A 344 -8.97 9.53 8.25
CA SER A 344 -8.24 10.23 7.18
C SER A 344 -7.06 11.05 7.70
N LEU A 345 -7.21 11.78 8.82
CA LEU A 345 -6.13 12.59 9.37
C LEU A 345 -5.05 11.72 10.03
N ALA A 346 -5.41 10.62 10.68
CA ALA A 346 -4.44 9.70 11.24
C ALA A 346 -3.66 8.93 10.15
N ASN A 347 -4.19 8.87 8.93
CA ASN A 347 -3.56 8.26 7.77
C ASN A 347 -3.07 9.31 6.75
N LEU A 348 -2.88 10.55 7.18
CA LEU A 348 -2.47 11.65 6.30
C LEU A 348 -1.09 11.39 5.69
N ASN A 349 -0.14 10.92 6.50
CA ASN A 349 1.23 10.62 6.13
C ASN A 349 1.63 9.23 6.66
N PRO A 350 1.22 8.15 5.99
CA PRO A 350 1.51 6.80 6.45
C PRO A 350 3.02 6.50 6.31
N TYR A 351 3.57 5.81 7.30
CA TYR A 351 4.95 5.35 7.21
C TYR A 351 5.10 4.28 6.13
N THR A 352 5.95 4.50 5.17
CA THR A 352 6.13 3.60 4.03
C THR A 352 7.30 2.63 4.18
N GLY A 353 8.19 2.85 5.12
CA GLY A 353 9.29 1.95 5.53
C GLY A 353 10.33 1.58 4.48
N VAL A 354 10.08 1.88 3.21
CA VAL A 354 10.83 1.28 2.08
C VAL A 354 11.83 2.24 1.44
N LYS A 355 11.78 3.51 1.77
CA LYS A 355 12.67 4.51 1.15
C LYS A 355 14.14 4.28 1.46
N ASN A 356 14.45 3.63 2.58
CA ASN A 356 15.82 3.32 2.98
C ASN A 356 15.90 1.85 3.41
N ASP A 357 16.61 1.08 2.65
CA ASP A 357 16.81 -0.36 2.84
C ASP A 357 17.74 -0.69 4.05
N ARG A 358 17.79 0.21 5.03
CA ARG A 358 18.57 0.05 6.27
C ARG A 358 17.79 0.63 7.43
N GLU A 359 16.96 -0.19 8.05
CA GLU A 359 16.18 0.27 9.20
C GLU A 359 15.99 -0.84 10.23
N ALA A 360 15.73 -0.43 11.46
CA ALA A 360 15.32 -1.30 12.55
C ALA A 360 14.19 -0.65 13.34
N GLY A 361 13.21 -1.44 13.71
CA GLY A 361 12.10 -0.95 14.49
C GLY A 361 11.04 -2.01 14.73
N GLY A 362 9.95 -1.61 15.34
CA GLY A 362 8.88 -2.54 15.67
C GLY A 362 7.62 -1.84 16.12
N GLN A 363 6.65 -2.66 16.43
CA GLN A 363 5.32 -2.27 16.87
C GLN A 363 4.92 -3.10 18.09
N ILE A 364 4.25 -2.45 19.04
CA ILE A 364 3.58 -3.09 20.17
C ILE A 364 2.10 -2.80 20.05
N ASP A 365 1.28 -3.81 20.29
CA ASP A 365 -0.17 -3.73 20.23
C ASP A 365 -0.77 -4.39 21.47
N LEU A 366 -1.56 -3.64 22.24
CA LEU A 366 -2.19 -4.10 23.46
C LEU A 366 -3.70 -3.88 23.38
N TYR A 367 -4.45 -4.93 23.62
CA TYR A 367 -5.89 -4.91 23.56
C TYR A 367 -6.51 -5.47 24.84
N TYR A 368 -7.51 -4.76 25.41
CA TYR A 368 -8.25 -5.19 26.58
C TYR A 368 -9.74 -4.92 26.44
N SER A 369 -10.58 -5.93 26.70
CA SER A 369 -12.04 -5.85 26.61
C SER A 369 -12.72 -6.03 27.96
N LEU A 370 -13.45 -5.00 28.41
CA LEU A 370 -14.31 -5.05 29.58
C LEU A 370 -15.78 -5.23 29.14
N ARG A 371 -16.37 -6.35 29.49
CA ARG A 371 -17.78 -6.63 29.20
C ARG A 371 -18.60 -6.63 30.49
N ASN A 372 -19.77 -6.01 30.44
CA ASN A 372 -20.70 -6.05 31.57
C ASN A 372 -21.28 -7.47 31.69
N SER A 373 -21.18 -8.05 32.89
CA SER A 373 -21.69 -9.39 33.18
C SER A 373 -23.22 -9.50 33.09
N LYS A 374 -23.94 -8.44 33.46
CA LYS A 374 -25.41 -8.37 33.47
C LYS A 374 -25.98 -7.95 32.12
N ASN A 375 -25.23 -7.19 31.31
CA ASN A 375 -25.67 -6.73 30.00
C ASN A 375 -24.51 -6.80 28.98
N ARG A 376 -24.43 -7.95 28.28
CA ARG A 376 -23.36 -8.22 27.30
C ARG A 376 -23.36 -7.25 26.11
N ALA A 377 -24.44 -6.48 25.90
CA ALA A 377 -24.46 -5.43 24.88
C ALA A 377 -23.69 -4.16 25.29
N LYS A 378 -23.25 -4.06 26.55
CA LYS A 378 -22.44 -2.94 27.03
C LYS A 378 -21.02 -3.41 27.26
N TYR A 379 -20.07 -2.78 26.57
CA TYR A 379 -18.64 -3.09 26.71
C TYR A 379 -17.77 -1.86 26.52
N TRP A 380 -16.55 -1.97 27.02
CA TRP A 380 -15.43 -1.09 26.70
C TRP A 380 -14.34 -1.93 26.05
N ASN A 381 -13.79 -1.46 24.96
CA ASN A 381 -12.53 -1.98 24.41
C ASN A 381 -11.50 -0.86 24.50
N PHE A 382 -10.34 -1.22 24.99
CA PHE A 382 -9.17 -0.35 25.08
C PHE A 382 -8.11 -0.94 24.16
N HIS A 383 -7.52 -0.08 23.36
CA HIS A 383 -6.47 -0.46 22.42
C HIS A 383 -5.35 0.57 22.52
N LEU A 384 -4.15 0.11 22.80
CA LEU A 384 -2.92 0.89 22.78
C LEU A 384 -1.98 0.29 21.75
N ASN A 385 -1.53 1.10 20.83
CA ASN A 385 -0.54 0.71 19.83
C ASN A 385 0.61 1.72 19.83
N ALA A 386 1.84 1.23 19.64
CA ALA A 386 3.00 2.09 19.47
C ALA A 386 3.95 1.47 18.46
N SER A 387 4.52 2.29 17.59
CA SER A 387 5.53 1.87 16.63
C SER A 387 6.72 2.84 16.62
N LEU A 388 7.91 2.29 16.36
CA LEU A 388 9.15 3.03 16.39
C LEU A 388 10.12 2.47 15.35
N PHE A 389 10.69 3.34 14.50
CA PHE A 389 11.66 2.95 13.48
C PHE A 389 12.83 3.93 13.42
N TYR A 390 14.02 3.37 13.30
CA TYR A 390 15.28 4.08 13.14
C TYR A 390 15.95 3.72 11.82
N GLN A 391 16.49 4.74 11.15
CA GLN A 391 17.50 4.58 10.11
C GLN A 391 18.77 4.02 10.74
N LEU A 392 19.32 2.94 10.18
CA LEU A 392 20.63 2.43 10.57
C LEU A 392 21.74 3.20 9.88
N LYS A 393 22.90 3.28 10.55
CA LYS A 393 24.09 3.93 10.01
C LYS A 393 24.57 3.33 8.69
N ASP A 394 25.00 4.18 7.77
CA ASP A 394 25.70 3.82 6.54
C ASP A 394 26.71 4.91 6.16
N GLU A 395 27.36 4.75 5.00
CA GLU A 395 28.34 5.73 4.51
C GLU A 395 27.73 7.10 4.18
N LEU A 396 26.45 7.11 3.76
CA LEU A 396 25.71 8.33 3.44
C LEU A 396 25.03 8.94 4.68
N HIS A 397 24.77 8.12 5.69
CA HIS A 397 24.10 8.49 6.93
C HIS A 397 24.95 7.97 8.10
N PRO A 398 26.01 8.70 8.50
CA PRO A 398 26.95 8.23 9.52
C PRO A 398 26.33 8.13 10.91
N GLU A 399 25.14 8.70 11.11
CA GLU A 399 24.40 8.61 12.37
C GLU A 399 23.06 7.91 12.19
N ALA A 400 22.70 7.08 13.17
CA ALA A 400 21.36 6.53 13.25
C ALA A 400 20.39 7.61 13.71
N HIS A 401 19.23 7.74 13.03
CA HIS A 401 18.23 8.73 13.40
C HIS A 401 16.83 8.15 13.40
N LEU A 402 15.93 8.77 14.13
CA LEU A 402 14.51 8.41 14.17
C LEU A 402 13.88 8.66 12.80
N ARG A 403 13.21 7.64 12.27
CA ARG A 403 12.45 7.73 11.01
C ARG A 403 10.96 7.92 11.27
N TRP A 404 10.46 7.19 12.26
CA TRP A 404 9.05 7.15 12.59
C TRP A 404 8.85 6.82 14.06
N PHE A 405 7.94 7.53 14.70
CA PHE A 405 7.37 7.21 15.97
C PHE A 405 5.86 7.46 15.92
N ASP A 406 5.09 6.52 16.40
CA ASP A 406 3.64 6.61 16.50
C ASP A 406 3.20 5.94 17.79
N ILE A 407 2.42 6.65 18.60
CA ILE A 407 1.73 6.09 19.74
C ILE A 407 0.27 6.51 19.68
N ASN A 408 -0.60 5.53 19.81
CA ASN A 408 -2.03 5.79 19.75
C ASN A 408 -2.81 4.98 20.76
N PHE A 409 -3.88 5.58 21.25
CA PHE A 409 -4.79 4.98 22.19
C PHE A 409 -6.22 5.20 21.71
N ASP A 410 -6.98 4.14 21.58
CA ASP A 410 -8.40 4.23 21.26
C ASP A 410 -9.27 3.49 22.25
N VAL A 411 -10.45 4.02 22.43
CA VAL A 411 -11.46 3.51 23.35
C VAL A 411 -12.79 3.38 22.62
N ASP A 412 -13.23 2.16 22.46
CA ASP A 412 -14.57 1.84 21.99
C ASP A 412 -15.53 1.68 23.17
N ARG A 413 -16.62 2.42 23.14
CA ARG A 413 -17.69 2.27 24.12
C ARG A 413 -19.01 1.92 23.45
N GLN A 414 -19.54 0.74 23.77
CA GLN A 414 -20.91 0.39 23.44
C GLN A 414 -21.82 0.76 24.63
N TRP A 415 -22.56 1.86 24.51
CA TRP A 415 -23.45 2.37 25.56
C TRP A 415 -24.74 1.57 25.65
N SER A 416 -25.26 1.18 24.50
CA SER A 416 -26.50 0.42 24.38
C SER A 416 -26.48 -0.35 23.05
N ARG A 417 -27.53 -1.11 22.74
CA ARG A 417 -27.68 -1.73 21.42
C ARG A 417 -27.75 -0.71 20.27
N LYS A 418 -28.04 0.57 20.60
CA LYS A 418 -28.25 1.63 19.59
C LYS A 418 -27.05 2.57 19.47
N LEU A 419 -26.30 2.81 20.53
CA LEU A 419 -25.26 3.84 20.57
C LEU A 419 -23.88 3.22 20.81
N LYS A 420 -22.96 3.49 19.91
CA LYS A 420 -21.52 3.24 20.02
C LYS A 420 -20.74 4.55 19.84
N THR A 421 -19.68 4.73 20.62
CA THR A 421 -18.70 5.80 20.42
C THR A 421 -17.30 5.22 20.38
N THR A 422 -16.45 5.82 19.57
CA THR A 422 -15.00 5.56 19.53
C THR A 422 -14.27 6.89 19.71
N PHE A 423 -13.31 6.93 20.61
CA PHE A 423 -12.37 8.04 20.74
C PHE A 423 -10.97 7.53 20.46
N LEU A 424 -10.23 8.24 19.63
CA LEU A 424 -8.83 7.95 19.35
C LEU A 424 -7.99 9.19 19.59
N TYR A 425 -6.85 8.99 20.23
CA TYR A 425 -5.73 9.92 20.26
C TYR A 425 -4.53 9.24 19.60
N SER A 426 -3.83 9.94 18.73
CA SER A 426 -2.59 9.47 18.12
C SER A 426 -1.58 10.61 18.10
N ARG A 427 -0.35 10.30 18.47
CA ARG A 427 0.80 11.17 18.26
C ARG A 427 1.73 10.52 17.28
N GLN A 428 2.06 11.26 16.21
CA GLN A 428 2.95 10.81 15.14
C GLN A 428 4.15 11.76 15.06
N GLN A 429 5.33 11.20 14.88
CA GLN A 429 6.55 11.94 14.64
C GLN A 429 7.34 11.23 13.55
N TYR A 430 7.77 11.97 12.55
CA TYR A 430 8.55 11.41 11.45
C TYR A 430 9.53 12.43 10.89
N ASP A 431 10.60 11.96 10.24
CA ASP A 431 11.51 12.85 9.56
C ASP A 431 10.82 13.46 8.32
N SER A 432 10.99 14.75 8.12
CA SER A 432 10.36 15.49 7.01
C SER A 432 10.93 15.11 5.64
N ASN A 433 12.02 14.34 5.58
CA ASN A 433 12.84 14.09 4.38
C ASN A 433 13.39 15.37 3.70
N TYR A 434 13.19 16.53 4.30
CA TYR A 434 13.78 17.79 3.85
C TYR A 434 14.96 18.12 4.74
N PRO A 435 16.22 17.98 4.26
CA PRO A 435 17.35 18.47 5.00
C PRO A 435 17.26 19.99 5.08
N VAL A 436 17.22 20.51 6.29
CA VAL A 436 17.44 21.94 6.53
C VAL A 436 18.94 22.15 6.65
N TRP A 437 19.49 23.08 5.87
CA TRP A 437 20.89 23.44 5.95
C TRP A 437 21.10 24.37 7.13
N GLY A 438 21.87 23.96 8.11
CA GLY A 438 22.27 24.80 9.22
C GLY A 438 23.30 25.87 8.80
N PRO A 439 23.62 26.82 9.68
CA PRO A 439 24.51 27.93 9.38
C PRO A 439 25.93 27.54 8.94
N ASN A 440 26.33 26.28 9.17
CA ASN A 440 27.69 25.76 8.87
C ASN A 440 27.67 24.70 7.76
N ASP A 441 26.69 24.72 6.85
CA ASP A 441 26.48 23.68 5.82
C ASP A 441 26.19 22.27 6.39
N GLU A 442 25.87 22.16 7.67
CA GLU A 442 25.44 20.91 8.29
C GLU A 442 23.97 20.64 8.00
N LYS A 443 23.65 19.41 7.57
CA LYS A 443 22.28 18.98 7.36
C LYS A 443 21.62 18.71 8.71
N GLU A 444 20.69 19.55 9.12
CA GLU A 444 19.86 19.27 10.29
C GLU A 444 18.61 18.46 9.90
N LEU A 445 18.33 17.43 10.69
CA LEU A 445 17.11 16.65 10.55
C LEU A 445 15.96 17.41 11.20
N VAL A 446 14.91 17.65 10.43
CA VAL A 446 13.67 18.25 10.92
C VAL A 446 12.62 17.15 11.04
N TYR A 447 11.96 17.11 12.18
CA TYR A 447 10.86 16.20 12.44
C TYR A 447 9.52 16.92 12.36
N CYS A 448 8.55 16.31 11.69
CA CYS A 448 7.14 16.70 11.80
C CYS A 448 6.52 15.98 13.00
N VAL A 449 5.76 16.69 13.81
CA VAL A 449 5.08 16.16 15.00
C VAL A 449 3.61 16.56 14.93
N SER A 450 2.73 15.57 14.98
CA SER A 450 1.28 15.78 14.92
C SER A 450 0.57 15.06 16.04
N ASP A 451 -0.38 15.76 16.70
CA ASP A 451 -1.32 15.19 17.65
C ASP A 451 -2.71 15.13 17.02
N ILE A 452 -3.29 13.94 16.96
CA ILE A 452 -4.53 13.66 16.23
C ILE A 452 -5.60 13.16 17.19
N PHE A 453 -6.76 13.79 17.13
CA PHE A 453 -7.93 13.47 17.94
C PHE A 453 -9.08 13.08 17.04
N VAL A 454 -9.74 11.95 17.37
CA VAL A 454 -10.91 11.46 16.64
C VAL A 454 -12.04 11.18 17.60
N ALA A 455 -13.24 11.62 17.24
CA ALA A 455 -14.49 11.26 17.89
C ALA A 455 -15.43 10.68 16.81
N ASP A 456 -15.82 9.42 16.99
CA ASP A 456 -16.71 8.71 16.08
C ASP A 456 -17.93 8.22 16.85
N LEU A 457 -19.12 8.58 16.41
CA LEU A 457 -20.38 8.24 17.02
C LEU A 457 -21.25 7.52 16.00
N THR A 458 -21.73 6.33 16.34
CA THR A 458 -22.73 5.59 15.56
C THR A 458 -24.00 5.40 16.36
N TYR A 459 -25.12 5.90 15.81
CA TYR A 459 -26.45 5.74 16.39
C TYR A 459 -27.36 4.94 15.47
N LYS A 460 -27.94 3.85 15.98
CA LYS A 460 -28.92 3.01 15.29
C LYS A 460 -30.34 3.42 15.68
N PHE A 461 -31.07 4.06 14.80
CA PHE A 461 -32.48 4.41 15.03
C PHE A 461 -33.32 3.14 15.19
N ASN A 462 -33.09 2.17 14.29
CA ASN A 462 -33.71 0.85 14.28
C ASN A 462 -32.79 -0.17 13.59
N LYS A 463 -33.31 -1.36 13.24
CA LYS A 463 -32.54 -2.44 12.59
C LYS A 463 -32.05 -2.07 11.18
N LYS A 464 -32.72 -1.11 10.51
CA LYS A 464 -32.42 -0.73 9.12
C LYS A 464 -31.68 0.60 9.01
N HIS A 465 -31.89 1.53 9.95
CA HIS A 465 -31.41 2.89 9.83
C HIS A 465 -30.36 3.19 10.88
N SER A 466 -29.21 3.71 10.45
CA SER A 466 -28.16 4.20 11.34
C SER A 466 -27.50 5.44 10.76
N LEU A 467 -27.02 6.28 11.67
CA LEU A 467 -26.24 7.48 11.39
C LEU A 467 -24.88 7.35 12.08
N ARG A 468 -23.81 7.64 11.35
CA ARG A 468 -22.45 7.78 11.88
C ARG A 468 -22.02 9.22 11.68
N VAL A 469 -21.45 9.79 12.71
CA VAL A 469 -20.82 11.11 12.69
C VAL A 469 -19.40 10.96 13.20
N GLU A 470 -18.45 11.35 12.39
CA GLU A 470 -17.02 11.30 12.67
C GLU A 470 -16.44 12.71 12.60
N LEU A 471 -15.71 13.11 13.62
CA LEU A 471 -14.99 14.38 13.70
C LEU A 471 -13.53 14.09 14.02
N GLN A 472 -12.63 14.77 13.31
CA GLN A 472 -11.19 14.63 13.49
C GLN A 472 -10.52 16.01 13.55
N TYR A 473 -9.50 16.11 14.37
CA TYR A 473 -8.62 17.28 14.45
C TYR A 473 -7.17 16.81 14.52
N LEU A 474 -6.33 17.37 13.68
CA LEU A 474 -4.88 17.20 13.70
C LEU A 474 -4.26 18.54 14.08
N TRP A 475 -3.55 18.54 15.19
CA TRP A 475 -2.75 19.68 15.64
C TRP A 475 -1.30 19.47 15.21
N ASP A 476 -0.75 20.41 14.46
CA ASP A 476 0.66 20.43 14.11
C ASP A 476 1.47 20.97 15.31
N ALA A 477 2.11 20.05 16.03
CA ALA A 477 2.92 20.36 17.19
C ALA A 477 4.41 20.55 16.84
N THR A 478 4.78 20.58 15.58
CA THR A 478 6.17 20.63 15.11
C THR A 478 6.91 21.83 15.69
N ASN A 479 6.34 23.02 15.61
CA ASN A 479 6.96 24.25 16.13
C ASN A 479 7.15 24.29 17.64
N LEU A 480 6.40 23.47 18.40
CA LEU A 480 6.54 23.36 19.85
C LEU A 480 7.82 22.61 20.24
N TYR A 481 8.18 21.59 19.45
CA TYR A 481 9.32 20.72 19.73
C TYR A 481 10.58 21.13 18.97
N PHE A 482 10.40 21.72 17.80
CA PHE A 482 11.48 22.13 16.90
C PHE A 482 11.30 23.62 16.52
N PRO A 483 11.38 24.55 17.48
CA PRO A 483 11.23 25.96 17.16
C PRO A 483 12.37 26.43 16.27
N PHE A 484 12.06 27.24 15.26
CA PHE A 484 13.07 27.92 14.46
C PHE A 484 13.94 28.80 15.32
N LYS A 485 15.23 28.51 15.34
CA LYS A 485 16.18 29.28 16.12
C LYS A 485 16.74 30.50 15.39
N ASP A 486 16.81 30.48 14.05
CA ASP A 486 17.45 31.56 13.29
C ASP A 486 16.85 31.82 11.91
N ASP A 487 16.94 33.06 11.45
CA ASP A 487 16.51 33.51 10.12
C ASP A 487 17.33 32.88 8.97
N ALA A 488 18.57 32.46 9.24
CA ALA A 488 19.43 31.78 8.28
C ALA A 488 18.89 30.40 7.84
N MET A 489 18.23 29.65 8.75
CA MET A 489 17.54 28.41 8.41
C MET A 489 16.33 28.65 7.48
N ALA A 490 15.63 29.76 7.70
CA ALA A 490 14.55 30.17 6.82
C ALA A 490 15.02 30.52 5.41
N GLN A 491 16.19 31.07 5.28
CA GLN A 491 16.79 31.45 3.99
C GLN A 491 17.22 30.23 3.18
N GLY A 492 17.83 29.23 3.82
CA GLY A 492 18.19 27.96 3.16
C GLY A 492 16.96 27.18 2.66
N THR A 493 15.88 27.17 3.43
CA THR A 493 14.60 26.57 3.01
C THR A 493 13.92 27.37 1.90
N PHE A 494 14.13 28.67 1.85
CA PHE A 494 13.63 29.53 0.81
C PHE A 494 14.23 29.21 -0.57
N GLU A 495 15.54 29.10 -0.66
CA GLU A 495 16.25 28.79 -1.92
C GLU A 495 15.89 27.40 -2.47
N MET A 496 15.72 26.41 -1.59
CA MET A 496 15.39 25.04 -2.00
C MET A 496 13.91 24.83 -2.36
N SER A 497 13.00 25.70 -1.94
CA SER A 497 11.55 25.50 -2.08
C SER A 497 10.86 26.40 -3.09
N MET A 498 11.60 27.31 -3.74
CA MET A 498 11.05 28.19 -4.77
C MET A 498 10.62 27.38 -5.99
N SER A 499 9.34 27.44 -6.33
CA SER A 499 8.89 27.00 -7.64
C SER A 499 9.34 28.01 -8.72
N ASP A 500 9.53 27.56 -9.96
CA ASP A 500 9.88 28.43 -11.10
C ASP A 500 8.96 29.64 -11.23
N ARG A 501 7.70 29.51 -10.82
CA ARG A 501 6.71 30.59 -10.82
C ARG A 501 6.98 31.62 -9.74
N GLU A 502 7.35 31.19 -8.55
CA GLU A 502 7.66 32.08 -7.43
C GLU A 502 8.98 32.80 -7.66
N ALA A 503 9.99 32.12 -8.22
CA ALA A 503 11.22 32.74 -8.66
C ALA A 503 10.94 33.88 -9.66
N LYS A 504 10.10 33.65 -10.66
CA LYS A 504 9.67 34.69 -11.62
C LYS A 504 8.91 35.83 -10.97
N LEU A 505 8.07 35.56 -9.97
CA LEU A 505 7.33 36.63 -9.26
C LEU A 505 8.26 37.45 -8.38
N PHE A 506 9.27 36.85 -7.77
CA PHE A 506 10.31 37.51 -7.01
C PHE A 506 11.18 38.41 -7.93
N GLU A 507 11.67 37.85 -9.04
CA GLU A 507 12.41 38.56 -10.06
C GLU A 507 11.63 39.75 -10.63
N GLN A 508 10.30 39.64 -10.70
CA GLN A 508 9.41 40.71 -11.14
C GLN A 508 9.07 41.73 -10.04
N GLY A 509 9.62 41.60 -8.83
CA GLY A 509 9.32 42.46 -7.70
C GLY A 509 7.89 42.37 -7.17
N LYS A 510 7.15 41.35 -7.55
CA LYS A 510 5.75 41.13 -7.12
C LYS A 510 5.61 40.47 -5.77
N ILE A 511 6.68 39.87 -5.27
CA ILE A 511 6.79 39.26 -3.95
C ILE A 511 8.07 39.77 -3.30
N ASP A 512 7.96 40.31 -2.09
CA ASP A 512 9.13 40.76 -1.34
C ASP A 512 9.87 39.60 -0.65
N GLU A 513 11.14 39.82 -0.32
CA GLU A 513 12.02 38.86 0.32
C GLU A 513 11.45 38.39 1.69
N ALA A 514 10.90 39.34 2.48
CA ALA A 514 10.30 39.01 3.78
C ALA A 514 9.07 38.11 3.66
N THR A 515 8.28 38.30 2.60
CA THR A 515 7.12 37.45 2.29
C THR A 515 7.58 36.04 1.88
N MET A 516 8.66 35.95 1.10
CA MET A 516 9.21 34.68 0.65
C MET A 516 9.90 33.92 1.79
N ILE A 517 10.64 34.60 2.67
CA ILE A 517 11.22 33.99 3.88
C ILE A 517 10.11 33.43 4.79
N ARG A 518 9.04 34.19 5.02
CA ARG A 518 7.86 33.68 5.77
C ARG A 518 7.24 32.45 5.13
N LYS A 519 7.13 32.43 3.82
CA LYS A 519 6.63 31.29 3.06
C LYS A 519 7.58 30.09 3.13
N GLY A 520 8.88 30.33 3.05
CA GLY A 520 9.89 29.31 3.23
C GLY A 520 9.84 28.69 4.63
N LYS A 521 9.73 29.51 5.68
CA LYS A 521 9.52 29.05 7.07
C LYS A 521 8.32 28.12 7.17
N ASN A 522 7.18 28.55 6.67
CA ASN A 522 5.96 27.77 6.72
C ASN A 522 6.12 26.44 5.98
N ARG A 523 6.76 26.42 4.81
CA ARG A 523 6.97 25.20 4.03
C ARG A 523 7.85 24.15 4.71
N ALA A 524 8.87 24.55 5.47
CA ALA A 524 9.76 23.61 6.12
C ALA A 524 9.09 22.82 7.25
N TYR A 525 8.06 23.42 7.87
CA TYR A 525 7.36 22.85 9.04
C TYR A 525 5.90 22.51 8.76
N ASP A 526 5.37 22.86 7.59
CA ASP A 526 3.96 22.74 7.23
C ASP A 526 3.62 21.49 6.42
N ASN A 527 4.40 20.41 6.57
CA ASN A 527 3.99 19.16 5.94
C ASN A 527 2.60 18.71 6.42
N ASP A 528 2.26 19.04 7.65
CA ASP A 528 0.96 18.72 8.19
C ASP A 528 0.08 19.96 8.35
N GLY A 529 0.52 20.97 9.07
CA GLY A 529 -0.37 22.06 9.50
C GLY A 529 -1.52 21.55 10.35
N ASP A 530 -2.39 22.46 10.80
CA ASP A 530 -3.61 22.07 11.51
C ASP A 530 -4.71 21.68 10.54
N TRP A 531 -5.28 20.50 10.74
CA TRP A 531 -6.34 19.96 9.89
C TRP A 531 -7.60 19.64 10.67
N VAL A 532 -8.72 19.82 10.01
CA VAL A 532 -10.03 19.36 10.48
C VAL A 532 -10.62 18.41 9.43
N ALA A 533 -11.25 17.35 9.89
CA ALA A 533 -12.05 16.48 9.01
C ALA A 533 -13.35 16.09 9.68
N ALA A 534 -14.40 15.99 8.88
CA ALA A 534 -15.72 15.55 9.31
C ALA A 534 -16.33 14.59 8.28
N THR A 535 -16.98 13.54 8.77
CA THR A 535 -17.73 12.60 7.92
C THR A 535 -19.10 12.34 8.55
N ILE A 536 -20.13 12.43 7.76
CA ILE A 536 -21.49 12.03 8.11
C ILE A 536 -21.90 10.91 7.17
N GLU A 537 -22.27 9.77 7.73
CA GLU A 537 -22.70 8.61 6.97
C GLU A 537 -24.07 8.14 7.45
N TYR A 538 -25.01 7.99 6.53
CA TYR A 538 -26.32 7.43 6.78
C TYR A 538 -26.50 6.10 6.07
N ASN A 539 -26.81 5.06 6.84
CA ASN A 539 -27.01 3.71 6.32
C ASN A 539 -28.47 3.33 6.38
N PHE A 540 -28.99 2.85 5.24
CA PHE A 540 -30.23 2.15 5.10
C PHE A 540 -29.98 0.68 4.77
N ALA A 541 -29.77 -0.11 5.82
CA ALA A 541 -29.39 -1.52 5.69
C ALA A 541 -30.54 -2.37 5.11
N PRO A 542 -30.22 -3.37 4.27
CA PRO A 542 -28.87 -3.77 3.88
C PRO A 542 -28.34 -3.07 2.62
N MET A 543 -29.15 -2.25 1.94
CA MET A 543 -28.93 -1.90 0.55
C MET A 543 -28.17 -0.60 0.32
N PHE A 544 -28.46 0.46 1.09
CA PHE A 544 -27.94 1.78 0.78
C PHE A 544 -27.07 2.36 1.88
N SER A 545 -26.01 3.06 1.47
CA SER A 545 -25.21 3.95 2.32
C SER A 545 -24.99 5.26 1.56
N PHE A 546 -25.08 6.38 2.27
CA PHE A 546 -24.80 7.72 1.76
C PHE A 546 -23.82 8.39 2.70
N TYR A 547 -22.81 9.09 2.16
CA TYR A 547 -21.89 9.84 2.98
C TYR A 547 -21.54 11.20 2.38
N VAL A 548 -21.23 12.11 3.27
CA VAL A 548 -20.61 13.40 2.96
C VAL A 548 -19.41 13.53 3.88
N SER A 549 -18.27 13.88 3.33
CA SER A 549 -17.07 14.16 4.09
C SER A 549 -16.38 15.41 3.58
N ASP A 550 -15.68 16.09 4.48
CA ASP A 550 -14.81 17.20 4.14
C ASP A 550 -13.57 17.16 5.03
N MET A 551 -12.45 17.50 4.45
CA MET A 551 -11.17 17.60 5.13
C MET A 551 -10.46 18.83 4.62
N TRP A 552 -9.97 19.70 5.51
CA TRP A 552 -9.24 20.90 5.12
C TRP A 552 -8.15 21.27 6.10
N ASN A 553 -7.08 21.82 5.57
CA ASN A 553 -6.03 22.44 6.35
C ASN A 553 -6.49 23.83 6.79
N ILE A 554 -6.55 24.09 8.10
CA ILE A 554 -6.99 25.37 8.65
C ILE A 554 -5.83 26.34 8.91
N THR A 555 -4.59 25.90 8.80
CA THR A 555 -3.44 26.81 8.77
C THR A 555 -3.39 27.51 7.43
N LYS A 556 -3.04 28.80 7.44
CA LYS A 556 -2.86 29.59 6.21
C LYS A 556 -1.53 29.26 5.52
N SER A 557 -1.10 28.03 5.54
CA SER A 557 0.14 27.61 4.91
C SER A 557 -0.04 27.37 3.42
N PHE A 558 1.06 27.47 2.69
CA PHE A 558 1.12 27.12 1.27
C PHE A 558 0.89 25.63 1.14
N GLY A 559 -0.23 25.28 0.53
CA GLY A 559 -0.59 23.88 0.37
C GLY A 559 0.53 23.09 -0.31
N VAL A 560 0.75 21.90 0.19
CA VAL A 560 1.66 20.88 -0.36
C VAL A 560 1.39 20.61 -1.86
N ASP A 561 0.23 20.97 -2.35
CA ASP A 561 -0.23 20.79 -3.73
C ASP A 561 0.16 21.93 -4.70
N GLY A 562 1.11 22.76 -4.33
CA GLY A 562 1.90 23.60 -5.28
C GLY A 562 1.17 24.69 -6.07
N GLY A 563 -0.09 25.00 -5.79
CA GLY A 563 -0.85 25.83 -6.72
C GLY A 563 -1.64 27.00 -6.17
N ASN A 564 -2.27 26.92 -5.02
CA ASN A 564 -3.20 27.94 -4.55
C ASN A 564 -2.75 28.63 -3.28
N GLN A 565 -1.98 29.69 -3.44
CA GLN A 565 -1.53 30.55 -2.37
C GLN A 565 -2.73 31.22 -1.66
N GLY A 566 -2.90 30.91 -0.37
CA GLY A 566 -3.80 31.66 0.52
C GLY A 566 -5.27 31.26 0.51
N LYS A 567 -5.66 30.20 -0.17
CA LYS A 567 -7.01 29.63 -0.06
C LYS A 567 -6.98 28.39 0.83
N LEU A 568 -7.89 28.31 1.78
CA LEU A 568 -8.19 27.08 2.53
C LEU A 568 -8.76 26.08 1.51
N LEU A 569 -8.01 25.02 1.22
CA LEU A 569 -8.43 24.03 0.25
C LEU A 569 -9.24 22.93 0.94
N HIS A 570 -10.48 22.79 0.51
CA HIS A 570 -11.39 21.75 0.97
C HIS A 570 -11.27 20.50 0.09
N TYR A 571 -11.11 19.35 0.71
CA TYR A 571 -11.15 18.04 0.07
C TYR A 571 -12.46 17.36 0.41
N TYR A 572 -13.53 17.89 -0.21
CA TYR A 572 -14.89 17.41 0.01
C TYR A 572 -15.19 16.18 -0.83
N GLN A 573 -16.00 15.29 -0.29
CA GLN A 573 -16.53 14.13 -1.01
C GLN A 573 -18.01 13.91 -0.65
N VAL A 574 -18.80 13.56 -1.63
CA VAL A 574 -20.15 13.05 -1.47
C VAL A 574 -20.24 11.71 -2.18
N GLY A 575 -20.85 10.73 -1.55
CA GLY A 575 -20.95 9.41 -2.16
C GLY A 575 -22.15 8.62 -1.70
N ALA A 576 -22.46 7.60 -2.50
CA ALA A 576 -23.51 6.63 -2.24
C ALA A 576 -23.03 5.24 -2.62
N SER A 577 -23.48 4.23 -1.89
CA SER A 577 -23.31 2.84 -2.27
C SER A 577 -24.67 2.14 -2.27
N PHE A 578 -24.83 1.25 -3.24
CA PHE A 578 -25.96 0.34 -3.33
C PHE A 578 -25.43 -1.08 -3.38
N THR A 579 -25.94 -1.94 -2.50
CA THR A 579 -25.59 -3.36 -2.46
C THR A 579 -26.87 -4.17 -2.50
N TYR A 580 -26.96 -5.06 -3.47
CA TYR A 580 -28.08 -5.99 -3.59
C TYR A 580 -27.55 -7.37 -3.95
N ASP A 581 -27.73 -8.32 -3.06
CA ASP A 581 -27.21 -9.68 -3.18
C ASP A 581 -25.69 -9.67 -3.45
N ARG A 582 -25.26 -9.91 -4.67
CA ARG A 582 -23.86 -10.02 -5.13
C ARG A 582 -23.37 -8.81 -5.92
N TYR A 583 -24.24 -7.83 -6.07
CA TYR A 583 -23.94 -6.62 -6.83
C TYR A 583 -23.69 -5.47 -5.88
N ARG A 584 -22.63 -4.73 -6.12
CA ARG A 584 -22.36 -3.49 -5.42
C ARG A 584 -21.99 -2.40 -6.42
N VAL A 585 -22.63 -1.27 -6.29
CA VAL A 585 -22.33 -0.05 -7.02
C VAL A 585 -21.95 1.01 -6.01
N GLN A 586 -20.86 1.70 -6.26
CA GLN A 586 -20.44 2.87 -5.48
C GLN A 586 -20.23 4.04 -6.42
N LEU A 587 -20.80 5.17 -6.08
CA LEU A 587 -20.62 6.42 -6.80
C LEU A 587 -20.17 7.48 -5.80
N SER A 588 -19.13 8.23 -6.15
CA SER A 588 -18.72 9.40 -5.37
C SER A 588 -18.25 10.51 -6.29
N TYR A 589 -18.34 11.73 -5.79
CA TYR A 589 -17.81 12.92 -6.43
C TYR A 589 -17.11 13.78 -5.41
N GLY A 590 -15.96 14.31 -5.76
CA GLY A 590 -15.26 15.23 -4.88
C GLY A 590 -13.83 15.52 -5.31
N ARG A 591 -13.14 16.25 -4.45
CA ARG A 591 -11.73 16.59 -4.56
C ARG A 591 -10.91 15.67 -3.66
N ASN A 592 -9.93 15.01 -4.25
CA ASN A 592 -9.05 14.07 -3.57
C ASN A 592 -7.67 14.69 -3.36
N ARG A 593 -7.13 14.58 -2.17
CA ARG A 593 -5.79 15.05 -1.82
C ARG A 593 -4.73 14.13 -2.43
N ALA A 594 -3.60 14.71 -2.84
CA ALA A 594 -2.41 13.93 -3.12
C ALA A 594 -1.86 13.30 -1.84
N GLY A 595 -1.26 12.13 -1.97
CA GLY A 595 -0.60 11.48 -0.84
C GLY A 595 -0.27 10.02 -1.10
N THR A 596 0.41 9.41 -0.14
CA THR A 596 0.70 7.98 -0.20
C THR A 596 -0.47 7.18 0.33
N VAL A 597 -0.94 6.23 -0.45
CA VAL A 597 -1.98 5.26 -0.08
C VAL A 597 -1.34 3.89 0.07
N CYS A 598 -1.59 3.26 1.20
CA CYS A 598 -1.10 1.92 1.50
C CYS A 598 -2.24 0.91 1.56
N SER A 599 -2.07 -0.24 0.94
CA SER A 599 -2.98 -1.38 0.99
C SER A 599 -2.20 -2.68 0.85
N GLY A 600 -2.59 -3.73 1.57
CA GLY A 600 -1.94 -5.04 1.51
C GLY A 600 -0.43 -5.03 1.82
N GLY A 601 0.07 -3.98 2.49
CA GLY A 601 1.48 -3.77 2.78
C GLY A 601 2.29 -3.18 1.60
N VAL A 602 1.61 -2.68 0.59
CA VAL A 602 2.18 -1.89 -0.52
C VAL A 602 1.71 -0.46 -0.38
N CYS A 603 2.60 0.48 -0.65
CA CYS A 603 2.26 1.89 -0.67
C CYS A 603 2.55 2.48 -2.05
N ARG A 604 1.66 3.34 -2.50
CA ARG A 604 1.78 4.01 -3.78
C ARG A 604 1.33 5.47 -3.65
N TYR A 605 2.07 6.37 -4.28
CA TYR A 605 1.65 7.76 -4.34
C TYR A 605 0.44 7.92 -5.26
N GLN A 606 -0.60 8.56 -4.76
CA GLN A 606 -1.80 8.93 -5.48
C GLN A 606 -1.77 10.45 -5.71
N PRO A 607 -1.84 10.92 -6.95
CA PRO A 607 -1.90 12.37 -7.23
C PRO A 607 -3.24 12.96 -6.80
N ALA A 608 -3.25 14.28 -6.53
CA ALA A 608 -4.49 15.01 -6.30
C ALA A 608 -5.34 15.03 -7.57
N TYR A 609 -6.66 14.98 -7.41
CA TYR A 609 -7.60 15.14 -8.52
C TYR A 609 -8.99 15.54 -8.01
N THR A 610 -9.78 16.15 -8.89
CA THR A 610 -11.21 16.34 -8.72
C THR A 610 -11.95 15.50 -9.74
N GLY A 611 -12.98 14.76 -9.32
CA GLY A 611 -13.68 13.89 -10.24
C GLY A 611 -14.82 13.06 -9.65
N ALA A 612 -15.51 12.35 -10.54
CA ALA A 612 -16.51 11.35 -10.18
C ALA A 612 -15.90 9.94 -10.25
N ASN A 613 -16.06 9.17 -9.19
CA ASN A 613 -15.61 7.79 -9.11
C ASN A 613 -16.84 6.87 -9.19
N LEU A 614 -16.78 5.88 -10.06
CA LEU A 614 -17.78 4.83 -10.17
C LEU A 614 -17.09 3.47 -10.01
N SER A 615 -17.43 2.74 -8.97
CA SER A 615 -17.02 1.34 -8.79
C SER A 615 -18.20 0.40 -8.88
N PHE A 616 -18.03 -0.66 -9.63
CA PHE A 616 -19.01 -1.73 -9.77
C PHE A 616 -18.35 -3.07 -9.46
N THR A 617 -18.95 -3.87 -8.60
CA THR A 617 -18.52 -5.24 -8.34
C THR A 617 -19.70 -6.20 -8.46
N ALA A 618 -19.45 -7.34 -9.07
CA ALA A 618 -20.41 -8.44 -9.20
C ALA A 618 -19.68 -9.77 -8.99
N SER A 619 -20.36 -10.74 -8.36
CA SER A 619 -19.86 -12.11 -8.24
C SER A 619 -20.97 -13.12 -8.62
N PHE A 620 -20.62 -14.27 -9.14
CA PHE A 620 -21.55 -15.31 -9.58
C PHE A 620 -20.94 -16.70 -9.47
#